data_76d11131dc12a70ac502cc779eae2b17
#
_entry.id   76d11131dc12a70ac502cc779eae2b17
#
_cell.length_a   1.000
_cell.length_b   1.000
_cell.length_c   1.000
_cell.angle_alpha   90.00
_cell.angle_beta   90.00
_cell.angle_gamma   90.00
#
_symmetry.space_group_name_H-M   'P 1'
#
loop_
_entity.id
_entity.type
_entity.pdbx_description
1 polymer ?
#
loop_
_entity_poly.entity_id
_entity_poly.type
_entity_poly.pdbx_seq_one_letter_code
_entity_poly.pdbx_strand_id
1 'polypeptide(L)'
;YDQPFTLRGASTHGMHWGDGETFLNKTAFQNLRDEWGVNMVRLVSYVTQGGYTDGAKDKLDKHIREGVSDLTDLGMYAIIDWHVHAENPNDKKSEAIQFFDTYSKMYKDQSNIIYEICNEPTGTPWNQLRPYAVDVVNTIRANDKDAIIVVGTNTWSQEADKEATNGGKLNDPSEMYTIHFYSGSHGESLREKVRTALKAGTPVFCTEFGVCDASGNGGFDLEEADRWIDFFEENGISYCCWSFSKKNESASMLSPECNKVNGF
;
A
#
# COMPACT_ATOMS: atom_id res chain seq x y z
N TYR A 1 19.38 -12.49 10.91
CA TYR A 1 18.82 -11.33 10.18
C TYR A 1 18.92 -11.45 8.65
N ASP A 2 19.41 -12.55 8.08
CA ASP A 2 19.68 -12.68 6.64
C ASP A 2 18.75 -13.71 5.95
N GLN A 3 17.56 -13.93 6.47
CA GLN A 3 16.58 -14.79 5.80
C GLN A 3 15.56 -13.93 5.06
N PRO A 4 15.22 -14.31 3.81
CA PRO A 4 14.12 -13.67 3.09
C PRO A 4 12.84 -13.71 3.92
N PHE A 5 12.13 -12.59 3.97
CA PHE A 5 10.89 -12.46 4.72
C PHE A 5 9.82 -11.83 3.83
N THR A 6 8.70 -12.54 3.65
CA THR A 6 7.58 -12.05 2.85
C THR A 6 6.51 -11.46 3.76
N LEU A 7 6.11 -10.24 3.47
CA LEU A 7 4.96 -9.59 4.11
C LEU A 7 3.68 -9.99 3.36
N ARG A 8 2.71 -10.49 4.10
CA ARG A 8 1.36 -10.85 3.64
C ARG A 8 0.38 -9.98 4.40
N GLY A 9 -0.20 -9.03 3.71
CA GLY A 9 -0.93 -7.93 4.33
C GLY A 9 -2.41 -7.88 3.99
N ALA A 10 -3.10 -7.08 4.81
CA ALA A 10 -4.44 -6.59 4.53
C ALA A 10 -4.43 -5.05 4.52
N SER A 11 -5.03 -4.44 3.50
CA SER A 11 -5.20 -3.00 3.43
C SER A 11 -6.48 -2.59 4.15
N THR A 12 -6.44 -1.55 4.95
CA THR A 12 -7.68 -0.88 5.34
C THR A 12 -8.37 -0.32 4.09
N HIS A 13 -9.67 -0.10 4.15
CA HIS A 13 -10.32 0.87 3.27
C HIS A 13 -9.96 2.29 3.74
N GLY A 14 -10.47 3.35 3.10
CA GLY A 14 -10.20 4.71 3.56
C GLY A 14 -10.56 4.87 5.05
N MET A 15 -9.57 5.13 5.89
CA MET A 15 -9.74 5.13 7.35
C MET A 15 -10.68 6.21 7.89
N HIS A 16 -11.10 7.16 7.05
CA HIS A 16 -12.10 8.17 7.41
C HIS A 16 -13.55 7.73 7.14
N TRP A 17 -13.76 6.59 6.44
CA TRP A 17 -15.07 6.05 6.13
C TRP A 17 -15.52 4.97 7.12
N GLY A 18 -16.83 4.96 7.45
CA GLY A 18 -17.37 4.10 8.49
C GLY A 18 -17.41 2.61 8.17
N ASP A 19 -17.20 2.21 6.92
CA ASP A 19 -17.19 0.81 6.49
C ASP A 19 -15.90 0.07 6.89
N GLY A 20 -14.82 0.80 7.12
CA GLY A 20 -13.54 0.28 7.62
C GLY A 20 -13.21 0.68 9.06
N GLU A 21 -13.70 1.83 9.51
CA GLU A 21 -13.33 2.43 10.80
C GLU A 21 -13.60 1.50 12.01
N THR A 22 -14.67 0.69 11.97
CA THR A 22 -15.02 -0.28 13.01
C THR A 22 -13.90 -1.29 13.28
N PHE A 23 -13.08 -1.57 12.29
CA PHE A 23 -12.03 -2.59 12.33
C PHE A 23 -10.63 -2.01 12.57
N LEU A 24 -10.49 -0.69 12.77
CA LEU A 24 -9.23 -0.02 13.07
C LEU A 24 -8.93 -0.09 14.58
N ASN A 25 -8.62 -1.28 15.05
CA ASN A 25 -8.29 -1.49 16.46
C ASN A 25 -7.47 -2.76 16.67
N LYS A 26 -6.80 -2.84 17.81
CA LYS A 26 -5.90 -3.94 18.18
C LYS A 26 -6.54 -5.32 18.10
N THR A 27 -7.80 -5.45 18.52
CA THR A 27 -8.50 -6.76 18.51
C THR A 27 -8.71 -7.25 17.08
N ALA A 28 -9.13 -6.38 16.16
CA ALA A 28 -9.30 -6.74 14.76
C ALA A 28 -7.96 -7.09 14.10
N PHE A 29 -6.90 -6.32 14.36
CA PHE A 29 -5.56 -6.62 13.85
C PHE A 29 -4.98 -7.91 14.43
N GLN A 30 -5.26 -8.20 15.70
CA GLN A 30 -4.88 -9.46 16.32
C GLN A 30 -5.56 -10.64 15.62
N ASN A 31 -6.84 -10.53 15.29
CA ASN A 31 -7.56 -11.58 14.57
C ASN A 31 -7.01 -11.78 13.14
N LEU A 32 -6.67 -10.70 12.42
CA LEU A 32 -5.98 -10.82 11.13
C LEU A 32 -4.67 -11.59 11.26
N ARG A 33 -3.89 -11.34 12.31
CA ARG A 33 -2.63 -12.05 12.56
C ARG A 33 -2.87 -13.51 12.93
N ASP A 34 -3.72 -13.76 13.92
CA ASP A 34 -3.85 -15.06 14.58
C ASP A 34 -4.69 -16.07 13.78
N GLU A 35 -5.72 -15.58 13.07
CA GLU A 35 -6.66 -16.44 12.34
C GLU A 35 -6.39 -16.46 10.81
N TRP A 36 -5.86 -15.36 10.27
CA TRP A 36 -5.67 -15.22 8.81
C TRP A 36 -4.19 -15.23 8.39
N GLY A 37 -3.26 -15.25 9.34
CA GLY A 37 -1.83 -15.27 9.05
C GLY A 37 -1.27 -13.96 8.47
N VAL A 38 -1.99 -12.86 8.66
CA VAL A 38 -1.58 -11.51 8.22
C VAL A 38 -0.47 -11.00 9.14
N ASN A 39 0.62 -10.49 8.57
CA ASN A 39 1.75 -9.94 9.33
C ASN A 39 1.99 -8.44 9.07
N MET A 40 1.14 -7.81 8.27
CA MET A 40 1.24 -6.41 7.89
C MET A 40 -0.15 -5.81 7.64
N VAL A 41 -0.37 -4.56 8.05
CA VAL A 41 -1.56 -3.80 7.67
C VAL A 41 -1.15 -2.51 6.95
N ARG A 42 -1.80 -2.24 5.83
CA ARG A 42 -1.67 -0.98 5.10
C ARG A 42 -2.71 0.01 5.59
N LEU A 43 -2.25 1.12 6.16
CA LEU A 43 -3.07 2.18 6.75
C LEU A 43 -3.34 3.26 5.71
N VAL A 44 -4.51 3.21 5.09
CA VAL A 44 -4.87 4.00 3.91
C VAL A 44 -5.36 5.39 4.27
N SER A 45 -4.60 6.42 3.88
CA SER A 45 -4.95 7.82 4.07
C SER A 45 -5.24 8.48 2.73
N TYR A 46 -6.50 8.46 2.30
CA TYR A 46 -6.92 9.18 1.09
C TYR A 46 -6.51 10.65 1.15
N VAL A 47 -5.90 11.14 0.08
CA VAL A 47 -5.44 12.53 -0.01
C VAL A 47 -6.63 13.47 -0.19
N THR A 48 -7.48 13.16 -1.15
CA THR A 48 -8.73 13.87 -1.50
C THR A 48 -9.95 13.03 -1.11
N GLN A 49 -11.10 13.23 -1.73
CA GLN A 49 -12.34 12.46 -1.48
C GLN A 49 -12.82 12.51 -0.01
N GLY A 50 -12.79 13.70 0.59
CA GLY A 50 -13.09 13.87 2.01
C GLY A 50 -11.95 13.39 2.93
N GLY A 51 -10.77 13.14 2.37
CA GLY A 51 -9.59 12.61 3.05
C GLY A 51 -8.73 13.68 3.73
N TYR A 52 -7.42 13.45 3.73
CA TYR A 52 -6.44 14.22 4.53
C TYR A 52 -6.44 15.71 4.21
N THR A 53 -6.54 16.09 2.94
CA THR A 53 -6.57 17.51 2.52
C THR A 53 -7.98 18.11 2.46
N ASP A 54 -9.01 17.28 2.63
CA ASP A 54 -10.42 17.65 2.49
C ASP A 54 -11.20 17.57 3.83
N GLY A 55 -10.50 17.76 4.95
CA GLY A 55 -11.12 17.93 6.25
C GLY A 55 -11.02 16.73 7.21
N ALA A 56 -10.53 15.57 6.78
CA ALA A 56 -10.37 14.42 7.66
C ALA A 56 -8.97 14.30 8.32
N LYS A 57 -8.13 15.32 8.22
CA LYS A 57 -6.74 15.28 8.71
C LYS A 57 -6.63 14.78 10.14
N ASP A 58 -7.32 15.40 11.08
CA ASP A 58 -7.22 15.05 12.51
C ASP A 58 -7.67 13.62 12.80
N LYS A 59 -8.71 13.17 12.09
CA LYS A 59 -9.23 11.80 12.17
C LYS A 59 -8.21 10.79 11.64
N LEU A 60 -7.64 11.05 10.48
CA LEU A 60 -6.62 10.20 9.86
C LEU A 60 -5.33 10.19 10.67
N ASP A 61 -4.87 11.33 11.17
CA ASP A 61 -3.72 11.41 12.08
C ASP A 61 -3.91 10.56 13.34
N LYS A 62 -5.12 10.56 13.90
CA LYS A 62 -5.46 9.69 15.04
C LYS A 62 -5.37 8.22 14.66
N HIS A 63 -6.03 7.82 13.57
CA HIS A 63 -6.05 6.43 13.13
C HIS A 63 -4.67 5.89 12.74
N ILE A 64 -3.81 6.71 12.12
CA ILE A 64 -2.43 6.31 11.84
C ILE A 64 -1.69 6.03 13.14
N ARG A 65 -1.76 6.93 14.14
CA ARG A 65 -1.02 6.76 15.41
C ARG A 65 -1.51 5.56 16.19
N GLU A 66 -2.82 5.39 16.32
CA GLU A 66 -3.42 4.25 17.01
C GLU A 66 -3.10 2.94 16.26
N GLY A 67 -3.27 2.92 14.94
CA GLY A 67 -2.97 1.75 14.12
C GLY A 67 -1.51 1.33 14.18
N VAL A 68 -0.57 2.27 14.08
CA VAL A 68 0.87 1.99 14.21
C VAL A 68 1.19 1.45 15.61
N SER A 69 0.63 2.06 16.67
CA SER A 69 0.82 1.59 18.04
C SER A 69 0.33 0.15 18.22
N ASP A 70 -0.90 -0.15 17.76
CA ASP A 70 -1.51 -1.46 17.88
C ASP A 70 -0.72 -2.52 17.11
N LEU A 71 -0.31 -2.21 15.87
CA LEU A 71 0.46 -3.12 15.02
C LEU A 71 1.85 -3.39 15.60
N THR A 72 2.52 -2.37 16.13
CA THR A 72 3.82 -2.52 16.79
C THR A 72 3.73 -3.42 18.02
N ASP A 73 2.72 -3.21 18.85
CA ASP A 73 2.45 -4.05 20.03
C ASP A 73 2.16 -5.51 19.65
N LEU A 74 1.58 -5.75 18.47
CA LEU A 74 1.29 -7.08 17.95
C LEU A 74 2.47 -7.72 17.21
N GLY A 75 3.59 -7.00 17.04
CA GLY A 75 4.74 -7.46 16.26
C GLY A 75 4.48 -7.53 14.76
N MET A 76 3.56 -6.72 14.26
CA MET A 76 3.17 -6.62 12.84
C MET A 76 3.81 -5.39 12.19
N TYR A 77 3.92 -5.42 10.87
CA TYR A 77 4.34 -4.28 10.07
C TYR A 77 3.17 -3.35 9.75
N ALA A 78 3.48 -2.06 9.58
CA ALA A 78 2.53 -1.05 9.11
C ALA A 78 3.05 -0.36 7.85
N ILE A 79 2.22 -0.26 6.82
CA ILE A 79 2.43 0.67 5.70
C ILE A 79 1.64 1.93 6.01
N ILE A 80 2.29 3.08 6.03
CA ILE A 80 1.66 4.39 6.08
C ILE A 80 1.53 4.88 4.64
N ASP A 81 0.30 4.88 4.12
CA ASP A 81 0.01 5.14 2.72
C ASP A 81 -0.59 6.53 2.51
N TRP A 82 0.09 7.35 1.70
CA TRP A 82 -0.44 8.57 1.11
C TRP A 82 -1.25 8.21 -0.13
N HIS A 83 -2.56 7.98 0.07
CA HIS A 83 -3.44 7.33 -0.90
C HIS A 83 -3.93 8.31 -1.97
N VAL A 84 -3.07 8.59 -2.93
CA VAL A 84 -3.45 9.26 -4.19
C VAL A 84 -4.31 8.29 -5.00
N HIS A 85 -5.46 8.75 -5.49
CA HIS A 85 -6.36 7.95 -6.31
C HIS A 85 -6.76 8.75 -7.56
N ALA A 86 -6.05 8.54 -8.64
CA ALA A 86 -6.20 9.16 -9.96
C ALA A 86 -5.79 10.65 -10.08
N GLU A 87 -5.65 11.39 -9.00
CA GLU A 87 -5.18 12.79 -9.04
C GLU A 87 -3.66 12.87 -9.30
N ASN A 88 -3.21 14.02 -9.80
CA ASN A 88 -1.77 14.29 -9.93
C ASN A 88 -1.17 14.52 -8.54
N PRO A 89 -0.22 13.69 -8.07
CA PRO A 89 0.36 13.83 -6.73
C PRO A 89 1.09 15.17 -6.52
N ASN A 90 1.52 15.84 -7.61
CA ASN A 90 2.15 17.16 -7.53
C ASN A 90 1.18 18.24 -7.03
N ASP A 91 -0.13 18.08 -7.19
CA ASP A 91 -1.12 19.07 -6.74
C ASP A 91 -1.18 19.18 -5.22
N LYS A 92 -0.73 18.12 -4.50
CA LYS A 92 -0.68 18.04 -3.03
C LYS A 92 0.72 17.71 -2.51
N LYS A 93 1.77 18.07 -3.28
CA LYS A 93 3.15 17.75 -2.91
C LYS A 93 3.59 18.38 -1.59
N SER A 94 3.20 19.62 -1.32
CA SER A 94 3.55 20.29 -0.07
C SER A 94 2.93 19.63 1.17
N GLU A 95 1.71 19.15 1.03
CA GLU A 95 1.01 18.41 2.08
C GLU A 95 1.62 17.01 2.26
N ALA A 96 1.99 16.34 1.18
CA ALA A 96 2.71 15.06 1.22
C ALA A 96 4.06 15.20 1.95
N ILE A 97 4.84 16.23 1.65
CA ILE A 97 6.11 16.54 2.33
C ILE A 97 5.88 16.73 3.83
N GLN A 98 4.87 17.51 4.24
CA GLN A 98 4.54 17.72 5.65
C GLN A 98 4.08 16.43 6.35
N PHE A 99 3.30 15.61 5.66
CA PHE A 99 2.82 14.32 6.14
C PHE A 99 4.00 13.38 6.42
N PHE A 100 4.87 13.18 5.45
CA PHE A 100 6.02 12.28 5.61
C PHE A 100 7.10 12.85 6.52
N ASP A 101 7.31 14.16 6.58
CA ASP A 101 8.19 14.77 7.57
C ASP A 101 7.71 14.49 9.01
N THR A 102 6.40 14.57 9.22
CA THR A 102 5.79 14.28 10.52
C THR A 102 5.99 12.82 10.94
N TYR A 103 5.62 11.88 10.07
CA TYR A 103 5.63 10.47 10.44
C TYR A 103 7.02 9.85 10.41
N SER A 104 7.90 10.27 9.49
CA SER A 104 9.29 9.79 9.48
C SER A 104 10.10 10.28 10.69
N LYS A 105 9.83 11.46 11.21
CA LYS A 105 10.38 11.92 12.50
C LYS A 105 9.84 11.10 13.67
N MET A 106 8.53 10.86 13.68
CA MET A 106 7.83 10.17 14.77
C MET A 106 8.29 8.73 14.92
N TYR A 107 8.52 8.03 13.81
CA TYR A 107 8.77 6.59 13.78
C TYR A 107 10.18 6.18 13.36
N LYS A 108 11.14 7.11 13.28
CA LYS A 108 12.52 6.88 12.83
C LYS A 108 13.28 5.75 13.51
N ASP A 109 12.88 5.38 14.72
CA ASP A 109 13.51 4.33 15.50
C ASP A 109 12.69 3.02 15.49
N GLN A 110 11.65 2.93 14.65
CA GLN A 110 10.78 1.77 14.50
C GLN A 110 11.04 1.02 13.19
N SER A 111 11.48 -0.21 13.27
CA SER A 111 11.86 -1.02 12.10
C SER A 111 10.69 -1.71 11.39
N ASN A 112 9.47 -1.56 11.90
CA ASN A 112 8.26 -2.17 11.34
C ASN A 112 7.39 -1.20 10.52
N ILE A 113 7.91 -0.01 10.19
CA ILE A 113 7.18 1.01 9.42
C ILE A 113 7.71 1.07 8.00
N ILE A 114 6.78 1.10 7.05
CA ILE A 114 7.02 1.27 5.62
C ILE A 114 6.24 2.51 5.16
N TYR A 115 6.82 3.33 4.31
CA TYR A 115 6.16 4.52 3.77
C TYR A 115 5.81 4.29 2.30
N GLU A 116 4.52 4.36 1.97
CA GLU A 116 4.04 4.35 0.59
C GLU A 116 3.69 5.79 0.18
N ILE A 117 4.51 6.35 -0.71
CA ILE A 117 4.48 7.80 -0.97
C ILE A 117 3.47 8.21 -2.05
N CYS A 118 2.89 7.24 -2.74
CA CYS A 118 1.88 7.48 -3.77
C CYS A 118 1.21 6.15 -4.14
N ASN A 119 -0.10 6.05 -3.97
CA ASN A 119 -0.84 4.81 -4.26
C ASN A 119 -1.00 4.57 -5.77
N GLU A 120 -1.83 5.35 -6.47
CA GLU A 120 -2.20 5.12 -7.88
C GLU A 120 -2.19 6.41 -8.70
N PRO A 121 -1.04 6.95 -9.06
CA PRO A 121 -0.94 8.19 -9.84
C PRO A 121 -1.30 7.94 -11.31
N THR A 122 -2.58 7.91 -11.60
CA THR A 122 -3.10 7.72 -12.96
C THR A 122 -2.95 8.97 -13.81
N GLY A 123 -2.44 8.84 -15.03
CA GLY A 123 -2.29 9.96 -15.94
C GLY A 123 -1.12 10.92 -15.65
N THR A 124 -0.31 10.61 -14.63
CA THR A 124 0.90 11.37 -14.31
C THR A 124 2.13 10.60 -14.81
N PRO A 125 2.75 10.98 -15.92
CA PRO A 125 3.90 10.26 -16.47
C PRO A 125 5.11 10.35 -15.54
N TRP A 126 6.01 9.37 -15.61
CA TRP A 126 7.14 9.26 -14.69
C TRP A 126 8.03 10.51 -14.62
N ASN A 127 8.26 11.18 -15.75
CA ASN A 127 9.05 12.42 -15.75
C ASN A 127 8.44 13.56 -14.91
N GLN A 128 7.13 13.52 -14.62
CA GLN A 128 6.44 14.44 -13.73
C GLN A 128 6.30 13.87 -12.31
N LEU A 129 6.14 12.54 -12.19
CA LEU A 129 6.03 11.86 -10.90
C LEU A 129 7.38 11.77 -10.17
N ARG A 130 8.47 11.53 -10.91
CA ARG A 130 9.81 11.37 -10.35
C ARG A 130 10.27 12.57 -9.48
N PRO A 131 10.12 13.85 -9.90
CA PRO A 131 10.46 14.98 -9.02
C PRO A 131 9.66 15.03 -7.73
N TYR A 132 8.38 14.66 -7.76
CA TYR A 132 7.56 14.48 -6.55
C TYR A 132 8.18 13.42 -5.63
N ALA A 133 8.45 12.23 -6.18
CA ALA A 133 9.00 11.11 -5.43
C ALA A 133 10.37 11.45 -4.83
N VAL A 134 11.26 12.11 -5.57
CA VAL A 134 12.58 12.56 -5.07
C VAL A 134 12.43 13.49 -3.87
N ASP A 135 11.54 14.46 -3.94
CA ASP A 135 11.36 15.43 -2.84
C ASP A 135 10.81 14.76 -1.58
N VAL A 136 9.84 13.85 -1.73
CA VAL A 136 9.25 13.12 -0.61
C VAL A 136 10.25 12.11 -0.01
N VAL A 137 10.97 11.35 -0.85
CA VAL A 137 12.03 10.43 -0.40
C VAL A 137 13.11 11.18 0.36
N ASN A 138 13.59 12.31 -0.15
CA ASN A 138 14.59 13.13 0.54
C ASN A 138 14.08 13.63 1.91
N THR A 139 12.79 13.94 2.01
CA THR A 139 12.17 14.34 3.28
C THR A 139 12.19 13.20 4.29
N ILE A 140 11.82 11.99 3.88
CA ILE A 140 11.86 10.81 4.74
C ILE A 140 13.31 10.51 5.15
N ARG A 141 14.25 10.51 4.19
CA ARG A 141 15.69 10.22 4.44
C ARG A 141 16.38 11.20 5.37
N ALA A 142 15.91 12.44 5.42
CA ALA A 142 16.40 13.43 6.39
C ALA A 142 16.13 13.02 7.85
N ASN A 143 15.11 12.22 8.09
CA ASN A 143 14.65 11.78 9.41
C ASN A 143 14.95 10.30 9.69
N ASP A 144 14.72 9.44 8.70
CA ASP A 144 14.83 7.98 8.78
C ASP A 144 15.63 7.46 7.57
N LYS A 145 16.86 7.03 7.83
CA LYS A 145 17.81 6.65 6.78
C LYS A 145 17.56 5.24 6.23
N ASP A 146 16.94 4.40 7.04
CA ASP A 146 16.84 2.95 6.78
C ASP A 146 15.41 2.52 6.40
N ALA A 147 14.43 3.43 6.47
CA ALA A 147 13.04 3.14 6.14
C ALA A 147 12.88 2.52 4.74
N ILE A 148 12.01 1.53 4.61
CA ILE A 148 11.56 1.06 3.31
C ILE A 148 10.55 2.07 2.76
N ILE A 149 10.76 2.51 1.51
CA ILE A 149 9.89 3.46 0.83
C ILE A 149 9.33 2.80 -0.42
N VAL A 150 8.01 2.80 -0.56
CA VAL A 150 7.30 2.26 -1.72
C VAL A 150 6.78 3.40 -2.59
N VAL A 151 7.05 3.29 -3.86
CA VAL A 151 6.75 4.32 -4.86
C VAL A 151 5.72 3.80 -5.85
N GLY A 152 4.59 4.48 -5.95
CA GLY A 152 3.59 4.23 -6.99
C GLY A 152 4.07 4.69 -8.36
N THR A 153 3.56 4.04 -9.39
CA THR A 153 3.89 4.35 -10.79
C THR A 153 2.64 4.73 -11.58
N ASN A 154 2.80 5.24 -12.78
CA ASN A 154 1.67 5.59 -13.64
C ASN A 154 0.77 4.37 -13.94
N THR A 155 -0.42 4.62 -14.51
CA THR A 155 -1.39 3.59 -14.90
C THR A 155 -1.77 2.68 -13.72
N TRP A 156 -2.29 3.30 -12.62
CA TRP A 156 -2.69 2.57 -11.40
C TRP A 156 -1.58 1.67 -10.85
N SER A 157 -0.37 2.19 -10.78
CA SER A 157 0.80 1.45 -10.30
C SER A 157 1.09 0.15 -11.06
N GLN A 158 0.98 0.19 -12.40
CA GLN A 158 1.21 -0.96 -13.29
C GLN A 158 2.42 -0.80 -14.22
N GLU A 159 3.32 0.17 -13.96
CA GLU A 159 4.42 0.52 -14.89
C GLU A 159 5.81 0.44 -14.25
N ALA A 160 6.01 -0.39 -13.22
CA ALA A 160 7.32 -0.55 -12.58
C ALA A 160 8.44 -1.00 -13.56
N ASP A 161 8.08 -1.64 -14.68
CA ASP A 161 9.00 -2.00 -15.76
C ASP A 161 9.57 -0.79 -16.50
N LYS A 162 8.80 0.28 -16.65
CA LYS A 162 9.25 1.49 -17.37
C LYS A 162 10.29 2.27 -16.58
N GLU A 163 10.07 2.44 -15.28
CA GLU A 163 11.04 3.08 -14.39
C GLU A 163 12.32 2.25 -14.31
N ALA A 164 12.19 0.92 -14.29
CA ALA A 164 13.31 0.00 -14.26
C ALA A 164 14.18 0.07 -15.51
N THR A 165 13.57 0.12 -16.69
CA THR A 165 14.28 0.01 -17.98
C THR A 165 14.75 1.35 -18.53
N ASN A 166 14.10 2.45 -18.20
CA ASN A 166 14.43 3.78 -18.72
C ASN A 166 15.44 4.55 -17.83
N GLY A 167 16.10 3.89 -16.90
CA GLY A 167 17.05 4.52 -15.97
C GLY A 167 16.37 5.54 -15.05
N GLY A 168 15.05 5.38 -14.86
CA GLY A 168 14.23 6.31 -14.11
C GLY A 168 14.23 6.12 -12.61
N LYS A 169 14.77 5.02 -12.10
CA LYS A 169 14.83 4.72 -10.66
C LYS A 169 15.37 5.90 -9.84
N LEU A 170 14.93 6.02 -8.60
CA LEU A 170 15.36 7.09 -7.72
C LEU A 170 16.79 6.89 -7.20
N ASN A 171 17.32 5.67 -7.32
CA ASN A 171 18.65 5.25 -6.81
C ASN A 171 18.78 5.36 -5.27
N ASP A 172 17.68 5.18 -4.56
CA ASP A 172 17.67 5.01 -3.12
C ASP A 172 17.86 3.53 -2.78
N PRO A 173 18.69 3.15 -1.79
CA PRO A 173 19.01 1.76 -1.52
C PRO A 173 17.84 0.94 -0.95
N SER A 174 16.83 1.61 -0.40
CA SER A 174 15.67 0.96 0.23
C SER A 174 14.34 1.39 -0.42
N GLU A 175 14.41 1.80 -1.70
CA GLU A 175 13.20 2.05 -2.49
C GLU A 175 12.67 0.76 -3.11
N MET A 176 11.35 0.64 -3.14
CA MET A 176 10.62 -0.39 -3.87
C MET A 176 9.56 0.26 -4.75
N TYR A 177 9.16 -0.42 -5.80
CA TYR A 177 8.09 0.05 -6.69
C TYR A 177 6.87 -0.84 -6.53
N THR A 178 5.71 -0.22 -6.38
CA THR A 178 4.50 -1.02 -6.23
C THR A 178 3.94 -1.49 -7.56
N ILE A 179 3.29 -2.64 -7.49
CA ILE A 179 2.42 -3.19 -8.53
C ILE A 179 1.03 -3.42 -7.94
N HIS A 180 -0.01 -2.98 -8.65
CA HIS A 180 -1.39 -3.26 -8.29
C HIS A 180 -2.04 -4.14 -9.34
N PHE A 181 -2.82 -5.13 -8.90
CA PHE A 181 -3.59 -5.98 -9.80
C PHE A 181 -4.94 -6.36 -9.21
N TYR A 182 -5.86 -6.69 -10.10
CA TYR A 182 -7.13 -7.32 -9.77
C TYR A 182 -7.28 -8.52 -10.71
N SER A 183 -7.38 -9.73 -10.16
CA SER A 183 -7.26 -10.96 -10.95
C SER A 183 -8.35 -11.13 -12.00
N GLY A 184 -9.54 -10.57 -11.77
CA GLY A 184 -10.60 -10.55 -12.78
C GLY A 184 -10.30 -9.66 -14.00
N SER A 185 -9.21 -8.87 -13.98
CA SER A 185 -8.84 -7.96 -15.07
C SER A 185 -7.39 -8.09 -15.53
N HIS A 186 -6.49 -8.54 -14.67
CA HIS A 186 -5.04 -8.47 -14.87
C HIS A 186 -4.41 -9.85 -14.76
N GLY A 187 -3.81 -10.32 -15.84
CA GLY A 187 -3.18 -11.63 -15.94
C GLY A 187 -1.71 -11.57 -16.35
N GLU A 188 -1.31 -12.54 -17.18
CA GLU A 188 0.07 -12.78 -17.57
C GLU A 188 0.79 -11.55 -18.15
N SER A 189 0.09 -10.72 -18.93
CA SER A 189 0.70 -9.51 -19.51
C SER A 189 1.23 -8.54 -18.46
N LEU A 190 0.57 -8.45 -17.29
CA LEU A 190 1.04 -7.61 -16.19
C LEU A 190 2.16 -8.30 -15.40
N ARG A 191 2.10 -9.65 -15.21
CA ARG A 191 3.22 -10.40 -14.63
C ARG A 191 4.50 -10.27 -15.45
N GLU A 192 4.42 -10.22 -16.79
CA GLU A 192 5.61 -9.99 -17.63
C GLU A 192 6.25 -8.61 -17.39
N LYS A 193 5.48 -7.57 -17.10
CA LYS A 193 6.04 -6.29 -16.67
C LYS A 193 6.80 -6.43 -15.36
N VAL A 194 6.23 -7.15 -14.38
CA VAL A 194 6.91 -7.41 -13.10
C VAL A 194 8.22 -8.18 -13.33
N ARG A 195 8.21 -9.24 -14.17
CA ARG A 195 9.45 -9.96 -14.51
C ARG A 195 10.49 -9.04 -15.16
N THR A 196 10.05 -8.12 -15.99
CA THR A 196 10.94 -7.13 -16.62
C THR A 196 11.57 -6.22 -15.57
N ALA A 197 10.80 -5.72 -14.62
CA ALA A 197 11.30 -4.92 -13.50
C ALA A 197 12.31 -5.71 -12.65
N LEU A 198 11.97 -6.94 -12.26
CA LEU A 198 12.86 -7.81 -11.48
C LEU A 198 14.17 -8.12 -12.21
N LYS A 199 14.13 -8.43 -13.51
CA LYS A 199 15.32 -8.66 -14.34
C LYS A 199 16.23 -7.43 -14.41
N ALA A 200 15.66 -6.23 -14.33
CA ALA A 200 16.39 -4.98 -14.26
C ALA A 200 16.91 -4.64 -12.84
N GLY A 201 16.71 -5.53 -11.87
CA GLY A 201 17.13 -5.33 -10.48
C GLY A 201 16.28 -4.28 -9.74
N THR A 202 15.01 -4.14 -10.11
CA THR A 202 14.08 -3.25 -9.44
C THR A 202 13.30 -4.04 -8.39
N PRO A 203 13.37 -3.69 -7.10
CA PRO A 203 12.56 -4.32 -6.07
C PRO A 203 11.09 -3.98 -6.27
N VAL A 204 10.22 -4.98 -6.20
CA VAL A 204 8.77 -4.84 -6.39
C VAL A 204 8.04 -5.25 -5.12
N PHE A 205 7.00 -4.50 -4.79
CA PHE A 205 6.05 -4.81 -3.71
C PHE A 205 4.63 -4.67 -4.26
N CYS A 206 3.76 -5.64 -4.03
CA CYS A 206 2.35 -5.51 -4.35
C CYS A 206 1.60 -4.92 -3.15
N THR A 207 1.45 -3.60 -3.09
CA THR A 207 0.79 -2.94 -1.95
C THR A 207 -0.73 -2.98 -2.02
N GLU A 208 -1.29 -3.39 -3.18
CA GLU A 208 -2.72 -3.57 -3.34
C GLU A 208 -3.03 -4.64 -4.39
N PHE A 209 -3.91 -5.58 -4.03
CA PHE A 209 -4.52 -6.49 -5.00
C PHE A 209 -5.93 -6.89 -4.60
N GLY A 210 -6.74 -7.29 -5.59
CA GLY A 210 -8.06 -7.88 -5.39
C GLY A 210 -8.28 -9.13 -6.23
N VAL A 211 -9.22 -9.96 -5.81
CA VAL A 211 -9.60 -11.21 -6.51
C VAL A 211 -10.81 -11.04 -7.45
N CYS A 212 -11.33 -9.82 -7.53
CA CYS A 212 -12.41 -9.41 -8.44
C CYS A 212 -11.85 -8.66 -9.65
N ASP A 213 -12.71 -8.03 -10.44
CA ASP A 213 -12.28 -7.12 -11.50
C ASP A 213 -11.79 -5.76 -10.95
N ALA A 214 -11.13 -4.99 -11.82
CA ALA A 214 -10.49 -3.72 -11.46
C ALA A 214 -11.46 -2.61 -11.05
N SER A 215 -12.78 -2.80 -11.16
CA SER A 215 -13.75 -1.87 -10.60
C SER A 215 -13.86 -1.98 -9.07
N GLY A 216 -13.30 -3.03 -8.49
CA GLY A 216 -13.47 -3.39 -7.09
C GLY A 216 -14.82 -4.06 -6.80
N ASN A 217 -15.71 -4.19 -7.79
CA ASN A 217 -17.06 -4.70 -7.60
C ASN A 217 -17.56 -5.54 -8.80
N GLY A 218 -16.85 -6.58 -9.13
CA GLY A 218 -17.19 -7.48 -10.24
C GLY A 218 -17.00 -8.94 -9.89
N GLY A 219 -16.94 -9.78 -10.93
CA GLY A 219 -16.73 -11.21 -10.78
C GLY A 219 -15.35 -11.55 -10.23
N PHE A 220 -15.25 -12.67 -9.54
CA PHE A 220 -13.99 -13.21 -9.04
C PHE A 220 -13.29 -14.07 -10.10
N ASP A 221 -11.96 -13.99 -10.15
CA ASP A 221 -11.12 -14.97 -10.84
C ASP A 221 -10.09 -15.52 -9.84
N LEU A 222 -10.49 -16.57 -9.14
CA LEU A 222 -9.67 -17.20 -8.11
C LEU A 222 -8.50 -17.99 -8.71
N GLU A 223 -8.67 -18.59 -9.89
CA GLU A 223 -7.57 -19.29 -10.56
C GLU A 223 -6.45 -18.33 -10.97
N GLU A 224 -6.82 -17.16 -11.47
CA GLU A 224 -5.83 -16.13 -11.81
C GLU A 224 -5.22 -15.50 -10.56
N ALA A 225 -6.00 -15.36 -9.47
CA ALA A 225 -5.47 -14.92 -8.18
C ALA A 225 -4.41 -15.91 -7.66
N ASP A 226 -4.68 -17.20 -7.69
CA ASP A 226 -3.70 -18.24 -7.30
C ASP A 226 -2.41 -18.14 -8.12
N ARG A 227 -2.50 -17.94 -9.45
CA ARG A 227 -1.30 -17.73 -10.31
C ARG A 227 -0.50 -16.51 -9.91
N TRP A 228 -1.15 -15.44 -9.45
CA TRP A 228 -0.48 -14.24 -8.95
C TRP A 228 0.22 -14.51 -7.61
N ILE A 229 -0.44 -15.19 -6.68
CA ILE A 229 0.15 -15.50 -5.37
C ILE A 229 1.34 -16.45 -5.53
N ASP A 230 1.19 -17.51 -6.33
CA ASP A 230 2.30 -18.42 -6.66
C ASP A 230 3.49 -17.65 -7.23
N PHE A 231 3.24 -16.76 -8.19
CA PHE A 231 4.27 -15.91 -8.78
C PHE A 231 4.97 -15.01 -7.76
N PHE A 232 4.24 -14.43 -6.81
CA PHE A 232 4.83 -13.62 -5.75
C PHE A 232 5.66 -14.44 -4.78
N GLU A 233 5.18 -15.58 -4.34
CA GLU A 233 5.90 -16.48 -3.45
C GLU A 233 7.21 -16.99 -4.11
N GLU A 234 7.15 -17.38 -5.39
CA GLU A 234 8.33 -17.82 -6.15
C GLU A 234 9.41 -16.72 -6.29
N ASN A 235 9.00 -15.47 -6.33
CA ASN A 235 9.91 -14.33 -6.52
C ASN A 235 10.19 -13.52 -5.24
N GLY A 236 9.67 -13.95 -4.09
CA GLY A 236 9.86 -13.28 -2.81
C GLY A 236 9.23 -11.89 -2.75
N ILE A 237 8.13 -11.68 -3.47
CA ILE A 237 7.41 -10.40 -3.51
C ILE A 237 6.39 -10.37 -2.38
N SER A 238 6.44 -9.35 -1.54
CA SER A 238 5.43 -9.07 -0.52
C SER A 238 4.15 -8.52 -1.14
N TYR A 239 3.00 -8.78 -0.52
CA TYR A 239 1.71 -8.40 -1.08
C TYR A 239 0.66 -8.04 -0.03
N CYS A 240 -0.34 -7.24 -0.41
CA CYS A 240 -1.39 -6.71 0.45
C CYS A 240 -2.75 -6.76 -0.22
N CYS A 241 -3.71 -7.46 0.39
CA CYS A 241 -5.07 -7.60 -0.15
C CYS A 241 -5.91 -6.35 0.14
N TRP A 242 -6.64 -5.89 -0.85
CA TRP A 242 -7.66 -4.85 -0.75
C TRP A 242 -9.05 -5.47 -0.65
N SER A 243 -9.91 -5.16 0.37
CA SER A 243 -9.64 -4.31 1.54
C SER A 243 -10.32 -4.89 2.79
N PHE A 244 -9.71 -4.68 3.94
CA PHE A 244 -10.27 -5.04 5.24
C PHE A 244 -11.36 -4.04 5.62
N SER A 245 -12.52 -4.23 5.05
CA SER A 245 -13.72 -3.41 5.24
C SER A 245 -14.99 -4.23 5.05
N LYS A 246 -16.12 -3.66 5.41
CA LYS A 246 -17.46 -4.19 5.13
C LYS A 246 -18.23 -3.37 4.09
N LYS A 247 -17.52 -2.66 3.23
CA LYS A 247 -18.12 -1.96 2.12
C LYS A 247 -18.87 -2.96 1.23
N ASN A 248 -20.04 -2.60 0.75
CA ASN A 248 -20.82 -3.49 -0.11
C ASN A 248 -20.25 -3.53 -1.54
N GLU A 249 -19.13 -4.23 -1.66
CA GLU A 249 -18.43 -4.48 -2.93
C GLU A 249 -17.66 -5.79 -2.89
N SER A 250 -17.32 -6.36 -4.05
CA SER A 250 -16.62 -7.64 -4.17
C SER A 250 -15.20 -7.63 -3.58
N ALA A 251 -14.52 -6.47 -3.59
CA ALA A 251 -13.17 -6.33 -3.04
C ALA A 251 -13.13 -6.31 -1.51
N SER A 252 -14.28 -6.19 -0.83
CA SER A 252 -14.34 -6.22 0.64
C SER A 252 -14.08 -7.60 1.20
N MET A 253 -13.17 -7.69 2.18
CA MET A 253 -12.86 -8.95 2.86
C MET A 253 -13.97 -9.40 3.81
N LEU A 254 -14.83 -8.48 4.24
CA LEU A 254 -15.91 -8.74 5.19
C LEU A 254 -17.27 -8.48 4.54
N SER A 255 -18.29 -9.23 4.97
CA SER A 255 -19.65 -8.97 4.51
C SER A 255 -20.19 -7.62 5.03
N PRO A 256 -21.11 -6.97 4.31
CA PRO A 256 -21.70 -5.70 4.74
C PRO A 256 -22.38 -5.75 6.13
N GLU A 257 -22.86 -6.93 6.53
CA GLU A 257 -23.51 -7.16 7.83
C GLU A 257 -22.51 -7.40 8.97
N CYS A 258 -21.22 -7.52 8.67
CA CYS A 258 -20.20 -7.74 9.69
C CYS A 258 -20.13 -6.57 10.67
N ASN A 259 -20.37 -6.86 11.94
CA ASN A 259 -20.32 -5.89 13.04
C ASN A 259 -19.41 -6.36 14.18
N LYS A 260 -18.68 -7.47 13.97
CA LYS A 260 -17.80 -8.05 14.97
C LYS A 260 -16.35 -7.70 14.61
N VAL A 261 -15.58 -7.33 15.62
CA VAL A 261 -14.13 -7.12 15.51
C VAL A 261 -13.32 -8.39 15.79
N ASN A 262 -14.00 -9.44 16.19
CA ASN A 262 -13.44 -10.77 16.46
C ASN A 262 -14.37 -11.86 15.95
N GLY A 263 -13.80 -12.92 15.38
CA GLY A 263 -14.57 -14.04 14.81
C GLY A 263 -15.36 -13.67 13.55
N PHE A 264 -14.71 -12.92 12.63
CA PHE A 264 -15.21 -12.65 11.28
C PHE A 264 -14.61 -13.59 10.25
#